data_1ac9116e39f48c481ba6aa36806aba29
#
_entry.id   1ac9116e39f48c481ba6aa36806aba29
#
_cell.length_a   1.000
_cell.length_b   1.000
_cell.length_c   1.000
_cell.angle_alpha   90.00
_cell.angle_beta   90.00
_cell.angle_gamma   90.00
#
_symmetry.space_group_name_H-M   'P 1'
#
loop_
_entity.id
_entity.type
_entity.pdbx_description
1 polymer ?
#
loop_
_entity_poly.entity_id
_entity_poly.type
_entity_poly.pdbx_seq_one_letter_code
_entity_poly.pdbx_strand_id
1 'polypeptide(L)'
;MLDFLFLLGGTIVLRPYVFVFLAAYLALAILHLGLGRTLAFLVLGYLIAWTAEFSSINWGFPFGEYIYIPATLDRELWVAGVPFMDSLSYVFLAYASFAMALAALGRGRWQGRGFLLEENTKFLGSRRVLILAAVLMVSLDVVIDPVALRGYRWFLGQIYGYPEPGVYFGITLANFGGWFLVGLVMIRVLQLLIVHLPDAGWWSRGRRDFPSRSLLGPGLYLGILGFNLFMTFWIGETCLGWVGVFIYTPFLTWWGLKVCSREDS
;
A
#
# COMPACT_ATOMS: atom_id res chain seq x y z
N MET A 1 -12.67 -11.74 -25.06
CA MET A 1 -11.94 -10.43 -25.11
C MET A 1 -12.86 -9.26 -24.79
N LEU A 2 -14.07 -9.14 -25.41
CA LEU A 2 -15.04 -8.08 -25.09
C LEU A 2 -15.50 -8.14 -23.63
N ASP A 3 -15.83 -9.32 -23.11
CA ASP A 3 -16.24 -9.51 -21.72
C ASP A 3 -15.14 -9.08 -20.72
N PHE A 4 -13.87 -9.40 -21.02
CA PHE A 4 -12.74 -8.97 -20.19
C PHE A 4 -12.62 -7.43 -20.14
N LEU A 5 -12.72 -6.76 -21.30
CA LEU A 5 -12.65 -5.30 -21.35
C LEU A 5 -13.86 -4.66 -20.67
N PHE A 6 -15.03 -5.25 -20.79
CA PHE A 6 -16.24 -4.81 -20.09
C PHE A 6 -16.07 -4.91 -18.57
N LEU A 7 -15.63 -6.08 -18.06
CA LEU A 7 -15.39 -6.29 -16.62
C LEU A 7 -14.27 -5.41 -16.08
N LEU A 8 -13.18 -5.23 -16.85
CA LEU A 8 -12.11 -4.31 -16.45
C LEU A 8 -12.60 -2.85 -16.37
N GLY A 9 -13.38 -2.42 -17.39
CA GLY A 9 -14.01 -1.10 -17.37
C GLY A 9 -14.96 -0.92 -16.18
N GLY A 10 -15.75 -1.94 -15.89
CA GLY A 10 -16.62 -1.99 -14.71
C GLY A 10 -15.84 -1.90 -13.40
N THR A 11 -14.71 -2.62 -13.30
CA THR A 11 -13.82 -2.53 -12.12
C THR A 11 -13.33 -1.10 -11.91
N ILE A 12 -12.90 -0.40 -12.95
CA ILE A 12 -12.44 0.99 -12.86
C ILE A 12 -13.56 1.91 -12.37
N VAL A 13 -14.77 1.75 -12.91
CA VAL A 13 -15.93 2.57 -12.53
C VAL A 13 -16.39 2.30 -11.10
N LEU A 14 -16.38 1.04 -10.65
CA LEU A 14 -16.80 0.66 -9.31
C LEU A 14 -15.74 0.98 -8.24
N ARG A 15 -14.45 0.99 -8.62
CA ARG A 15 -13.31 1.14 -7.71
C ARG A 15 -12.38 2.30 -8.12
N PRO A 16 -12.89 3.50 -8.40
CA PRO A 16 -12.08 4.58 -9.00
C PRO A 16 -10.89 4.99 -8.13
N TYR A 17 -11.03 4.96 -6.80
CA TYR A 17 -9.97 5.33 -5.87
C TYR A 17 -8.75 4.39 -5.94
N VAL A 18 -8.95 3.08 -6.20
CA VAL A 18 -7.85 2.11 -6.39
C VAL A 18 -7.03 2.52 -7.62
N PHE A 19 -7.68 2.89 -8.71
CA PHE A 19 -7.00 3.30 -9.95
C PHE A 19 -6.36 4.68 -9.84
N VAL A 20 -6.92 5.58 -9.04
CA VAL A 20 -6.26 6.88 -8.72
C VAL A 20 -4.96 6.64 -7.95
N PHE A 21 -4.98 5.79 -6.90
CA PHE A 21 -3.77 5.44 -6.17
C PHE A 21 -2.78 4.64 -7.00
N LEU A 22 -3.25 3.75 -7.86
CA LEU A 22 -2.41 3.03 -8.82
C LEU A 22 -1.71 4.00 -9.80
N ALA A 23 -2.44 4.96 -10.36
CA ALA A 23 -1.87 5.97 -11.26
C ALA A 23 -0.83 6.84 -10.53
N ALA A 24 -1.12 7.25 -9.30
CA ALA A 24 -0.17 7.94 -8.44
C ALA A 24 1.07 7.09 -8.18
N TYR A 25 0.90 5.81 -7.81
CA TYR A 25 2.01 4.87 -7.65
C TYR A 25 2.86 4.79 -8.92
N LEU A 26 2.26 4.55 -10.08
CA LEU A 26 2.98 4.43 -11.34
C LEU A 26 3.81 5.69 -11.63
N ALA A 27 3.19 6.86 -11.52
CA ALA A 27 3.89 8.13 -11.73
C ALA A 27 5.08 8.31 -10.76
N LEU A 28 4.84 8.13 -9.46
CA LEU A 28 5.84 8.37 -8.42
C LEU A 28 6.93 7.30 -8.41
N ALA A 29 6.56 6.01 -8.59
CA ALA A 29 7.52 4.92 -8.62
C ALA A 29 8.40 4.95 -9.89
N ILE A 30 7.87 5.36 -11.05
CA ILE A 30 8.69 5.56 -12.25
C ILE A 30 9.72 6.67 -12.01
N LEU A 31 9.34 7.79 -11.41
CA LEU A 31 10.25 8.86 -11.06
C LEU A 31 11.31 8.44 -10.03
N HIS A 32 10.97 7.55 -9.11
CA HIS A 32 11.84 7.09 -8.03
C HIS A 32 12.72 5.91 -8.44
N LEU A 33 12.14 4.85 -9.02
CA LEU A 33 12.77 3.56 -9.27
C LEU A 33 13.13 3.33 -10.75
N GLY A 34 12.40 3.99 -11.65
CA GLY A 34 12.43 3.76 -13.09
C GLY A 34 11.34 2.81 -13.58
N LEU A 35 11.03 2.88 -14.87
CA LEU A 35 9.90 2.18 -15.50
C LEU A 35 9.99 0.65 -15.34
N GLY A 36 11.15 0.07 -15.66
CA GLY A 36 11.30 -1.38 -15.63
C GLY A 36 11.11 -1.97 -14.24
N ARG A 37 11.72 -1.37 -13.20
CA ARG A 37 11.55 -1.82 -11.80
C ARG A 37 10.12 -1.63 -11.31
N THR A 38 9.48 -0.52 -11.69
CA THR A 38 8.08 -0.23 -11.33
C THR A 38 7.14 -1.26 -11.93
N LEU A 39 7.27 -1.59 -13.22
CA LEU A 39 6.41 -2.59 -13.88
C LEU A 39 6.71 -4.01 -13.39
N ALA A 40 7.99 -4.36 -13.15
CA ALA A 40 8.34 -5.63 -12.56
C ALA A 40 7.70 -5.80 -11.17
N PHE A 41 7.76 -4.75 -10.34
CA PHE A 41 7.12 -4.80 -9.02
C PHE A 41 5.60 -4.80 -9.12
N LEU A 42 4.99 -4.11 -10.08
CA LEU A 42 3.55 -4.18 -10.32
C LEU A 42 3.10 -5.63 -10.57
N VAL A 43 3.79 -6.34 -11.46
CA VAL A 43 3.43 -7.72 -11.81
C VAL A 43 3.72 -8.68 -10.66
N LEU A 44 4.93 -8.65 -10.10
CA LEU A 44 5.31 -9.57 -9.02
C LEU A 44 4.52 -9.31 -7.75
N GLY A 45 4.30 -8.05 -7.40
CA GLY A 45 3.51 -7.66 -6.24
C GLY A 45 2.05 -8.09 -6.37
N TYR A 46 1.45 -7.91 -7.54
CA TYR A 46 0.11 -8.43 -7.84
C TYR A 46 0.04 -9.95 -7.65
N LEU A 47 0.97 -10.68 -8.23
CA LEU A 47 0.99 -12.16 -8.13
C LEU A 47 1.16 -12.64 -6.69
N ILE A 48 2.01 -11.98 -5.89
CA ILE A 48 2.20 -12.30 -4.47
C ILE A 48 0.90 -12.06 -3.69
N ALA A 49 0.27 -10.89 -3.87
CA ALA A 49 -0.97 -10.55 -3.22
C ALA A 49 -2.10 -11.49 -3.61
N TRP A 50 -2.29 -11.71 -4.92
CA TRP A 50 -3.30 -12.65 -5.42
C TRP A 50 -3.11 -14.07 -4.87
N THR A 51 -1.86 -14.56 -4.81
CA THR A 51 -1.57 -15.89 -4.23
C THR A 51 -1.95 -15.94 -2.75
N ALA A 52 -1.65 -14.89 -1.99
CA ALA A 52 -2.00 -14.80 -0.57
C ALA A 52 -3.52 -14.76 -0.35
N GLU A 53 -4.24 -13.94 -1.14
CA GLU A 53 -5.69 -13.86 -1.11
C GLU A 53 -6.35 -15.19 -1.50
N PHE A 54 -5.91 -15.77 -2.63
CA PHE A 54 -6.40 -17.07 -3.11
C PHE A 54 -6.15 -18.18 -2.07
N SER A 55 -4.97 -18.19 -1.45
CA SER A 55 -4.64 -19.13 -0.38
C SER A 55 -5.54 -18.96 0.83
N SER A 56 -5.83 -17.72 1.21
CA SER A 56 -6.65 -17.43 2.40
C SER A 56 -8.10 -17.84 2.22
N ILE A 57 -8.73 -17.54 1.09
CA ILE A 57 -10.12 -17.94 0.84
C ILE A 57 -10.31 -19.46 0.69
N ASN A 58 -9.25 -20.21 0.38
CA ASN A 58 -9.32 -21.68 0.22
C ASN A 58 -8.80 -22.46 1.43
N TRP A 59 -7.82 -21.91 2.17
CA TRP A 59 -7.13 -22.64 3.26
C TRP A 59 -6.91 -21.81 4.53
N GLY A 60 -7.44 -20.59 4.59
CA GLY A 60 -7.32 -19.74 5.77
C GLY A 60 -5.92 -19.17 6.04
N PHE A 61 -4.97 -19.24 5.10
CA PHE A 61 -3.61 -18.75 5.28
C PHE A 61 -3.20 -17.83 4.12
N PRO A 62 -2.59 -16.65 4.38
CA PRO A 62 -2.09 -16.13 5.67
C PRO A 62 -3.06 -15.25 6.47
N PHE A 63 -4.19 -14.76 5.90
CA PHE A 63 -5.05 -13.74 6.51
C PHE A 63 -6.13 -14.29 7.47
N GLY A 64 -6.19 -15.61 7.66
CA GLY A 64 -7.31 -16.27 8.32
C GLY A 64 -8.44 -16.60 7.33
N GLU A 65 -9.50 -17.20 7.86
CA GLU A 65 -10.68 -17.54 7.06
C GLU A 65 -11.56 -16.30 6.86
N TYR A 66 -11.82 -15.95 5.63
CA TYR A 66 -12.80 -14.95 5.21
C TYR A 66 -13.38 -15.34 3.85
N ILE A 67 -14.46 -14.71 3.48
CA ILE A 67 -15.15 -14.96 2.22
C ILE A 67 -15.32 -13.67 1.45
N TYR A 68 -15.08 -13.69 0.14
CA TYR A 68 -15.50 -12.63 -0.75
C TYR A 68 -16.99 -12.75 -1.08
N ILE A 69 -17.67 -11.62 -1.17
CA ILE A 69 -19.10 -11.53 -1.48
C ILE A 69 -19.25 -11.23 -2.98
N PRO A 70 -19.77 -12.16 -3.78
CA PRO A 70 -19.76 -12.05 -5.25
C PRO A 70 -20.85 -11.13 -5.80
N ALA A 71 -21.24 -10.07 -5.07
CA ALA A 71 -22.32 -9.15 -5.46
C ALA A 71 -22.06 -8.37 -6.76
N THR A 72 -20.80 -8.34 -7.21
CA THR A 72 -20.35 -7.57 -8.38
C THR A 72 -19.67 -8.44 -9.43
N LEU A 73 -19.83 -9.77 -9.32
CA LEU A 73 -19.16 -10.74 -10.22
C LEU A 73 -19.48 -10.54 -11.70
N ASP A 74 -20.65 -10.00 -12.01
CA ASP A 74 -21.14 -9.67 -13.36
C ASP A 74 -20.65 -8.30 -13.87
N ARG A 75 -20.05 -7.46 -13.03
CA ARG A 75 -19.72 -6.06 -13.33
C ARG A 75 -18.27 -5.69 -13.08
N GLU A 76 -17.51 -6.49 -12.34
CA GLU A 76 -16.08 -6.28 -12.12
C GLU A 76 -15.26 -7.54 -12.37
N LEU A 77 -13.97 -7.36 -12.64
CA LEU A 77 -13.06 -8.45 -12.97
C LEU A 77 -12.67 -9.21 -11.70
N TRP A 78 -12.86 -10.53 -11.75
CA TRP A 78 -12.46 -11.48 -10.72
C TRP A 78 -11.48 -12.49 -11.30
N VAL A 79 -10.51 -12.91 -10.53
CA VAL A 79 -9.51 -13.92 -10.92
C VAL A 79 -9.54 -15.05 -9.90
N ALA A 80 -10.11 -16.19 -10.29
CA ALA A 80 -10.24 -17.39 -9.43
C ALA A 80 -10.85 -17.08 -8.04
N GLY A 81 -11.95 -16.31 -8.01
CA GLY A 81 -12.67 -15.99 -6.77
C GLY A 81 -12.10 -14.80 -5.98
N VAL A 82 -11.04 -14.16 -6.47
CA VAL A 82 -10.45 -12.96 -5.88
C VAL A 82 -10.75 -11.73 -6.76
N PRO A 83 -11.27 -10.62 -6.22
CA PRO A 83 -11.46 -9.39 -6.98
C PRO A 83 -10.11 -8.86 -7.49
N PHE A 84 -10.02 -8.57 -8.79
CA PHE A 84 -8.77 -8.10 -9.41
C PHE A 84 -8.20 -6.85 -8.74
N MET A 85 -9.06 -5.92 -8.36
CA MET A 85 -8.66 -4.65 -7.79
C MET A 85 -8.05 -4.79 -6.39
N ASP A 86 -8.43 -5.84 -5.65
CA ASP A 86 -7.98 -6.06 -4.28
C ASP A 86 -6.49 -6.38 -4.26
N SER A 87 -6.08 -7.45 -4.94
CA SER A 87 -4.65 -7.80 -5.10
C SER A 87 -3.82 -6.66 -5.73
N LEU A 88 -4.43 -5.85 -6.59
CA LEU A 88 -3.76 -4.70 -7.21
C LEU A 88 -3.44 -3.61 -6.19
N SER A 89 -4.27 -3.45 -5.16
CA SER A 89 -4.08 -2.44 -4.12
C SER A 89 -2.83 -2.67 -3.28
N TYR A 90 -2.46 -3.89 -3.02
CA TYR A 90 -1.25 -4.24 -2.25
C TYR A 90 0.03 -3.65 -2.84
N VAL A 91 0.10 -3.51 -4.16
CA VAL A 91 1.30 -3.00 -4.84
C VAL A 91 1.61 -1.56 -4.44
N PHE A 92 0.63 -0.67 -4.52
CA PHE A 92 0.85 0.72 -4.14
C PHE A 92 0.94 0.90 -2.61
N LEU A 93 0.26 0.06 -1.82
CA LEU A 93 0.39 0.05 -0.36
C LEU A 93 1.82 -0.34 0.07
N ALA A 94 2.37 -1.42 -0.51
CA ALA A 94 3.73 -1.86 -0.22
C ALA A 94 4.79 -0.82 -0.65
N TYR A 95 4.65 -0.24 -1.85
CA TYR A 95 5.55 0.82 -2.31
C TYR A 95 5.50 2.07 -1.42
N ALA A 96 4.30 2.54 -1.09
CA ALA A 96 4.11 3.71 -0.24
C ALA A 96 4.72 3.49 1.16
N SER A 97 4.50 2.31 1.74
CA SER A 97 5.06 1.89 3.03
C SER A 97 6.59 1.79 2.99
N PHE A 98 7.15 1.24 1.91
CA PHE A 98 8.59 1.21 1.69
C PHE A 98 9.19 2.61 1.61
N ALA A 99 8.60 3.50 0.81
CA ALA A 99 9.07 4.88 0.67
C ALA A 99 8.95 5.68 1.98
N MET A 100 7.88 5.46 2.75
CA MET A 100 7.70 6.06 4.07
C MET A 100 8.76 5.55 5.07
N ALA A 101 9.07 4.25 5.04
CA ALA A 101 10.14 3.67 5.87
C ALA A 101 11.53 4.24 5.52
N LEU A 102 11.81 4.45 4.23
CA LEU A 102 13.03 5.12 3.79
C LEU A 102 13.13 6.54 4.36
N ALA A 103 12.07 7.33 4.24
CA ALA A 103 12.04 8.70 4.76
C ALA A 103 12.13 8.76 6.29
N ALA A 104 11.55 7.76 6.97
CA ALA A 104 11.60 7.65 8.43
C ALA A 104 12.98 7.27 8.96
N LEU A 105 13.67 6.30 8.34
CA LEU A 105 14.96 5.78 8.82
C LEU A 105 16.17 6.48 8.20
N GLY A 106 16.02 7.04 7.00
CA GLY A 106 17.11 7.64 6.25
C GLY A 106 17.62 8.93 6.88
N ARG A 107 18.85 9.29 6.51
CA ARG A 107 19.43 10.60 6.82
C ARG A 107 18.96 11.59 5.76
N GLY A 108 18.13 12.53 6.16
CA GLY A 108 17.63 13.57 5.28
C GLY A 108 18.18 14.93 5.71
N ARG A 109 18.42 15.79 4.72
CA ARG A 109 18.84 17.18 4.95
C ARG A 109 18.10 18.13 4.01
N TRP A 110 17.85 19.33 4.48
CA TRP A 110 17.35 20.39 3.64
C TRP A 110 18.51 21.09 2.91
N GLN A 111 18.39 21.24 1.62
CA GLN A 111 19.31 22.05 0.80
C GLN A 111 18.48 23.11 0.07
N GLY A 112 18.51 24.33 0.56
CA GLY A 112 17.62 25.38 0.08
C GLY A 112 16.15 25.03 0.38
N ARG A 113 15.34 24.91 -0.71
CA ARG A 113 13.92 24.52 -0.61
C ARG A 113 13.66 23.03 -0.85
N GLY A 114 14.70 22.23 -1.03
CA GLY A 114 14.58 20.81 -1.35
C GLY A 114 15.05 19.92 -0.23
N PHE A 115 14.31 18.85 0.02
CA PHE A 115 14.68 17.79 0.95
C PHE A 115 15.44 16.70 0.20
N LEU A 116 16.63 16.35 0.65
CA LEU A 116 17.49 15.31 0.09
C LEU A 116 17.59 14.16 1.10
N LEU A 117 17.35 12.95 0.64
CA LEU A 117 17.54 11.72 1.41
C LEU A 117 18.77 10.98 0.86
N GLU A 118 19.66 10.54 1.74
CA GLU A 118 20.79 9.70 1.36
C GLU A 118 20.29 8.28 1.08
N GLU A 119 20.25 7.92 -0.20
CA GLU A 119 19.85 6.59 -0.66
C GLU A 119 21.08 5.85 -1.20
N ASN A 120 21.53 4.84 -0.48
CA ASN A 120 22.53 3.91 -0.99
C ASN A 120 21.97 2.47 -0.99
N THR A 121 22.52 1.61 -1.83
CA THR A 121 22.04 0.24 -2.05
C THR A 121 21.97 -0.58 -0.77
N LYS A 122 22.96 -0.38 0.15
CA LYS A 122 23.00 -1.07 1.44
C LYS A 122 21.85 -0.64 2.35
N PHE A 123 21.52 0.65 2.35
CA PHE A 123 20.39 1.17 3.14
C PHE A 123 19.05 0.72 2.54
N LEU A 124 18.87 0.84 1.22
CA LEU A 124 17.65 0.41 0.51
C LEU A 124 17.34 -1.07 0.75
N GLY A 125 18.37 -1.95 0.75
CA GLY A 125 18.25 -3.39 1.00
C GLY A 125 18.27 -3.82 2.47
N SER A 126 18.28 -2.87 3.43
CA SER A 126 18.48 -3.18 4.84
C SER A 126 17.25 -3.85 5.49
N ARG A 127 17.52 -4.72 6.48
CA ARG A 127 16.46 -5.36 7.28
C ARG A 127 15.63 -4.35 8.08
N ARG A 128 16.23 -3.22 8.49
CA ARG A 128 15.51 -2.17 9.25
C ARG A 128 14.42 -1.54 8.38
N VAL A 129 14.74 -1.23 7.13
CA VAL A 129 13.75 -0.72 6.16
C VAL A 129 12.69 -1.76 5.88
N LEU A 130 13.06 -3.04 5.68
CA LEU A 130 12.14 -4.15 5.44
C LEU A 130 11.09 -4.26 6.57
N ILE A 131 11.55 -4.35 7.82
CA ILE A 131 10.67 -4.54 8.97
C ILE A 131 9.77 -3.32 9.18
N LEU A 132 10.34 -2.10 9.16
CA LEU A 132 9.53 -0.89 9.36
C LEU A 132 8.50 -0.73 8.24
N ALA A 133 8.86 -0.99 6.99
CA ALA A 133 7.93 -0.90 5.88
C ALA A 133 6.78 -1.93 6.00
N ALA A 134 7.06 -3.16 6.43
CA ALA A 134 6.02 -4.16 6.71
C ALA A 134 5.11 -3.73 7.87
N VAL A 135 5.66 -3.17 8.94
CA VAL A 135 4.87 -2.60 10.05
C VAL A 135 4.00 -1.44 9.57
N LEU A 136 4.54 -0.55 8.75
CA LEU A 136 3.78 0.57 8.19
C LEU A 136 2.67 0.11 7.24
N MET A 137 2.89 -0.99 6.51
CA MET A 137 1.86 -1.60 5.66
C MET A 137 0.70 -2.15 6.51
N VAL A 138 1.00 -2.90 7.59
CA VAL A 138 -0.01 -3.34 8.56
C VAL A 138 -0.71 -2.16 9.21
N SER A 139 0.02 -1.08 9.53
CA SER A 139 -0.58 0.11 10.13
C SER A 139 -1.60 0.78 9.21
N LEU A 140 -1.38 0.76 7.87
CA LEU A 140 -2.42 1.18 6.92
C LEU A 140 -3.64 0.26 6.99
N ASP A 141 -3.42 -1.05 7.02
CA ASP A 141 -4.47 -2.05 7.08
C ASP A 141 -5.33 -1.93 8.34
N VAL A 142 -4.73 -1.59 9.47
CA VAL A 142 -5.45 -1.29 10.74
C VAL A 142 -6.51 -0.17 10.56
N VAL A 143 -6.33 0.73 9.61
CA VAL A 143 -7.32 1.78 9.27
C VAL A 143 -8.19 1.36 8.10
N ILE A 144 -7.61 0.71 7.07
CA ILE A 144 -8.28 0.36 5.82
C ILE A 144 -9.31 -0.75 6.02
N ASP A 145 -8.93 -1.87 6.61
CA ASP A 145 -9.79 -3.04 6.69
C ASP A 145 -11.10 -2.82 7.46
N PRO A 146 -11.10 -2.17 8.66
CA PRO A 146 -12.35 -1.91 9.34
C PRO A 146 -13.32 -1.02 8.56
N VAL A 147 -12.83 -0.07 7.77
CA VAL A 147 -13.68 0.77 6.93
C VAL A 147 -14.10 0.05 5.66
N ALA A 148 -13.24 -0.82 5.11
CA ALA A 148 -13.57 -1.68 3.97
C ALA A 148 -14.63 -2.74 4.34
N LEU A 149 -14.54 -3.35 5.53
CA LEU A 149 -15.56 -4.27 6.05
C LEU A 149 -16.94 -3.60 6.15
N ARG A 150 -16.99 -2.27 6.31
CA ARG A 150 -18.22 -1.44 6.29
C ARG A 150 -18.52 -0.85 4.92
N GLY A 151 -18.00 -1.46 3.88
CA GLY A 151 -18.15 -0.99 2.48
C GLY A 151 -19.59 -0.73 2.06
N TYR A 152 -20.56 -1.46 2.63
CA TYR A 152 -21.99 -1.25 2.39
C TYR A 152 -22.50 0.14 2.81
N ARG A 153 -21.74 0.90 3.61
CA ARG A 153 -22.08 2.27 4.05
C ARG A 153 -21.52 3.36 3.13
N TRP A 154 -20.74 2.98 2.12
CA TRP A 154 -20.12 3.89 1.16
C TRP A 154 -20.03 3.26 -0.22
N PHE A 155 -19.47 3.95 -1.20
CA PHE A 155 -19.44 3.51 -2.60
C PHE A 155 -18.61 2.24 -2.86
N LEU A 156 -17.85 1.75 -1.87
CA LEU A 156 -17.13 0.51 -1.99
C LEU A 156 -18.07 -0.69 -2.17
N GLY A 157 -19.21 -0.70 -1.49
CA GLY A 157 -20.04 -1.89 -1.37
C GLY A 157 -19.42 -2.92 -0.43
N GLN A 158 -20.18 -3.95 -0.09
CA GLN A 158 -19.65 -5.04 0.72
C GLN A 158 -18.88 -6.03 -0.16
N ILE A 159 -17.56 -6.09 0.03
CA ILE A 159 -16.66 -6.91 -0.78
C ILE A 159 -16.39 -8.25 -0.12
N TYR A 160 -16.20 -8.27 1.19
CA TYR A 160 -15.85 -9.46 1.95
C TYR A 160 -16.48 -9.46 3.34
N GLY A 161 -16.40 -10.59 4.03
CA GLY A 161 -16.84 -10.75 5.41
C GLY A 161 -16.13 -11.91 6.08
N TYR A 162 -16.14 -11.90 7.42
CA TYR A 162 -15.62 -12.99 8.22
C TYR A 162 -16.79 -13.88 8.69
N PRO A 163 -16.63 -15.23 8.71
CA PRO A 163 -17.61 -16.14 9.31
C PRO A 163 -17.86 -15.80 10.79
N GLU A 164 -16.79 -15.46 11.52
CA GLU A 164 -16.86 -14.97 12.88
C GLU A 164 -16.17 -13.59 12.96
N PRO A 165 -16.84 -12.57 13.54
CA PRO A 165 -16.26 -11.25 13.64
C PRO A 165 -15.03 -11.24 14.55
N GLY A 166 -13.95 -10.63 14.08
CA GLY A 166 -12.72 -10.49 14.86
C GLY A 166 -12.81 -9.43 15.96
N VAL A 167 -11.81 -9.40 16.82
CA VAL A 167 -11.76 -8.57 18.04
C VAL A 167 -11.51 -7.09 17.77
N TYR A 168 -10.95 -6.75 16.63
CA TYR A 168 -10.63 -5.35 16.27
C TYR A 168 -11.62 -4.83 15.24
N PHE A 169 -12.69 -4.18 15.67
CA PHE A 169 -13.75 -3.64 14.81
C PHE A 169 -14.30 -4.64 13.76
N GLY A 170 -14.30 -5.92 14.11
CA GLY A 170 -14.74 -7.02 13.26
C GLY A 170 -13.61 -7.71 12.49
N ILE A 171 -12.39 -7.18 12.51
CA ILE A 171 -11.22 -7.75 11.85
C ILE A 171 -10.51 -8.74 12.78
N THR A 172 -10.07 -9.87 12.23
CA THR A 172 -9.36 -10.92 12.96
C THR A 172 -7.88 -10.55 13.15
N LEU A 173 -7.26 -11.03 14.25
CA LEU A 173 -5.81 -10.81 14.45
C LEU A 173 -4.96 -11.56 13.41
N ALA A 174 -5.47 -12.68 12.89
CA ALA A 174 -4.82 -13.44 11.82
C ALA A 174 -4.63 -12.57 10.56
N ASN A 175 -5.60 -11.71 10.24
CA ASN A 175 -5.50 -10.76 9.13
C ASN A 175 -4.25 -9.89 9.25
N PHE A 176 -4.05 -9.23 10.38
CA PHE A 176 -2.87 -8.37 10.59
C PHE A 176 -1.55 -9.14 10.55
N GLY A 177 -1.53 -10.39 11.06
CA GLY A 177 -0.40 -11.30 10.92
C GLY A 177 -0.10 -11.63 9.46
N GLY A 178 -1.13 -11.90 8.68
CA GLY A 178 -1.06 -12.12 7.23
C GLY A 178 -0.53 -10.91 6.48
N TRP A 179 -1.05 -9.73 6.77
CA TRP A 179 -0.57 -8.48 6.18
C TRP A 179 0.92 -8.22 6.48
N PHE A 180 1.36 -8.53 7.70
CA PHE A 180 2.78 -8.43 8.05
C PHE A 180 3.64 -9.40 7.23
N LEU A 181 3.23 -10.67 7.13
CA LEU A 181 3.96 -11.69 6.37
C LEU A 181 4.01 -11.35 4.88
N VAL A 182 2.88 -11.02 4.27
CA VAL A 182 2.80 -10.63 2.85
C VAL A 182 3.59 -9.34 2.60
N GLY A 183 3.49 -8.38 3.50
CA GLY A 183 4.28 -7.14 3.46
C GLY A 183 5.78 -7.41 3.47
N LEU A 184 6.27 -8.32 4.34
CA LEU A 184 7.68 -8.71 4.34
C LEU A 184 8.11 -9.29 3.00
N VAL A 185 7.30 -10.17 2.40
CA VAL A 185 7.63 -10.80 1.11
C VAL A 185 7.64 -9.76 0.01
N MET A 186 6.59 -8.94 -0.12
CA MET A 186 6.47 -7.91 -1.15
C MET A 186 7.60 -6.87 -1.08
N ILE A 187 7.86 -6.36 0.12
CA ILE A 187 8.91 -5.34 0.32
C ILE A 187 10.28 -5.96 0.07
N ARG A 188 10.50 -7.22 0.46
CA ARG A 188 11.74 -7.92 0.14
C ARG A 188 11.94 -8.08 -1.36
N VAL A 189 10.90 -8.44 -2.12
CA VAL A 189 10.95 -8.50 -3.58
C VAL A 189 11.27 -7.12 -4.17
N LEU A 190 10.64 -6.06 -3.69
CA LEU A 190 10.96 -4.69 -4.13
C LEU A 190 12.44 -4.33 -3.86
N GLN A 191 12.96 -4.64 -2.67
CA GLN A 191 14.38 -4.45 -2.34
C GLN A 191 15.30 -5.22 -3.29
N LEU A 192 14.97 -6.49 -3.61
CA LEU A 192 15.75 -7.30 -4.53
C LEU A 192 15.75 -6.71 -5.94
N LEU A 193 14.62 -6.23 -6.44
CA LEU A 193 14.55 -5.54 -7.73
C LEU A 193 15.42 -4.28 -7.76
N ILE A 194 15.45 -3.51 -6.66
CA ILE A 194 16.26 -2.28 -6.57
C ILE A 194 17.76 -2.61 -6.51
N VAL A 195 18.13 -3.65 -5.73
CA VAL A 195 19.53 -3.97 -5.45
C VAL A 195 20.20 -4.72 -6.61
N HIS A 196 19.48 -5.62 -7.28
CA HIS A 196 20.06 -6.53 -8.26
C HIS A 196 19.80 -6.16 -9.72
N LEU A 197 18.75 -5.38 -10.02
CA LEU A 197 18.53 -4.94 -11.39
C LEU A 197 19.40 -3.72 -11.74
N PRO A 198 19.93 -3.66 -12.97
CA PRO A 198 20.81 -2.57 -13.41
C PRO A 198 20.16 -1.19 -13.24
N ASP A 199 20.95 -0.20 -12.82
CA ASP A 199 20.48 1.19 -12.77
C ASP A 199 20.76 1.89 -14.12
N ALA A 200 20.37 1.23 -15.22
CA ALA A 200 20.60 1.67 -16.59
C ALA A 200 19.50 1.17 -17.54
N GLY A 201 19.38 1.80 -18.68
CA GLY A 201 18.52 1.40 -19.79
C GLY A 201 17.03 1.36 -19.41
N TRP A 202 16.35 0.26 -19.75
CA TRP A 202 14.94 0.06 -19.48
C TRP A 202 14.59 0.11 -17.98
N TRP A 203 15.46 -0.43 -17.13
CA TRP A 203 15.19 -0.59 -15.69
C TRP A 203 15.11 0.74 -14.97
N SER A 204 15.92 1.72 -15.36
CA SER A 204 15.95 3.07 -14.77
C SER A 204 15.28 4.14 -15.64
N ARG A 205 14.68 3.76 -16.77
CA ARG A 205 14.03 4.71 -17.67
C ARG A 205 12.96 5.53 -16.95
N GLY A 206 13.00 6.84 -17.09
CA GLY A 206 12.07 7.77 -16.47
C GLY A 206 12.42 8.16 -15.03
N ARG A 207 13.41 7.51 -14.40
CA ARG A 207 13.94 7.96 -13.10
C ARG A 207 14.46 9.38 -13.22
N ARG A 208 14.13 10.20 -12.25
CA ARG A 208 14.53 11.61 -12.18
C ARG A 208 15.05 11.93 -10.79
N ASP A 209 16.18 12.61 -10.70
CA ASP A 209 16.71 13.16 -9.46
C ASP A 209 16.37 14.66 -9.40
N PHE A 210 15.57 15.02 -8.41
CA PHE A 210 15.18 16.39 -8.13
C PHE A 210 14.96 16.60 -6.63
N PRO A 211 15.06 17.85 -6.16
CA PRO A 211 14.82 18.15 -4.75
C PRO A 211 13.45 17.67 -4.26
N SER A 212 13.41 17.11 -3.07
CA SER A 212 12.19 16.56 -2.42
C SER A 212 11.55 15.35 -3.12
N ARG A 213 12.19 14.72 -4.12
CA ARG A 213 11.71 13.44 -4.70
C ARG A 213 11.38 12.39 -3.64
N SER A 214 12.23 12.27 -2.63
CA SER A 214 12.09 11.31 -1.54
C SER A 214 10.88 11.54 -0.63
N LEU A 215 10.20 12.69 -0.73
CA LEU A 215 8.96 12.97 -0.02
C LEU A 215 7.70 12.57 -0.81
N LEU A 216 7.80 12.26 -2.10
CA LEU A 216 6.67 11.90 -2.93
C LEU A 216 6.01 10.59 -2.50
N GLY A 217 6.82 9.56 -2.21
CA GLY A 217 6.32 8.28 -1.72
C GLY A 217 5.64 8.39 -0.34
N PRO A 218 6.25 9.06 0.65
CA PRO A 218 5.57 9.45 1.89
C PRO A 218 4.27 10.22 1.65
N GLY A 219 4.23 11.14 0.67
CA GLY A 219 3.01 11.83 0.26
C GLY A 219 1.90 10.88 -0.21
N LEU A 220 2.24 9.83 -0.97
CA LEU A 220 1.30 8.79 -1.36
C LEU A 220 0.79 8.02 -0.12
N TYR A 221 1.69 7.63 0.80
CA TYR A 221 1.32 6.96 2.04
C TYR A 221 0.32 7.77 2.86
N LEU A 222 0.61 9.06 3.06
CA LEU A 222 -0.27 9.98 3.78
C LEU A 222 -1.58 10.24 3.04
N GLY A 223 -1.56 10.26 1.72
CA GLY A 223 -2.77 10.40 0.89
C GLY A 223 -3.71 9.21 1.06
N ILE A 224 -3.16 7.98 1.06
CA ILE A 224 -3.93 6.75 1.32
C ILE A 224 -4.50 6.75 2.74
N LEU A 225 -3.67 7.06 3.74
CA LEU A 225 -4.11 7.16 5.13
C LEU A 225 -5.21 8.20 5.29
N GLY A 226 -4.99 9.42 4.75
CA GLY A 226 -5.95 10.52 4.83
C GLY A 226 -7.28 10.20 4.17
N PHE A 227 -7.26 9.54 3.00
CA PHE A 227 -8.47 9.08 2.33
C PHE A 227 -9.27 8.10 3.20
N ASN A 228 -8.61 7.09 3.77
CA ASN A 228 -9.31 6.09 4.57
C ASN A 228 -9.82 6.65 5.90
N LEU A 229 -9.06 7.52 6.58
CA LEU A 229 -9.55 8.26 7.75
C LEU A 229 -10.74 9.17 7.40
N PHE A 230 -10.67 9.89 6.28
CA PHE A 230 -11.78 10.70 5.81
C PHE A 230 -13.04 9.85 5.58
N MET A 231 -12.91 8.71 4.89
CA MET A 231 -14.03 7.78 4.68
C MET A 231 -14.58 7.23 5.99
N THR A 232 -13.69 6.90 6.94
CA THR A 232 -14.09 6.42 8.27
C THR A 232 -14.99 7.44 8.99
N PHE A 233 -14.59 8.71 9.02
CA PHE A 233 -15.41 9.77 9.63
C PHE A 233 -16.67 10.07 8.80
N TRP A 234 -16.56 10.04 7.47
CA TRP A 234 -17.69 10.26 6.55
C TRP A 234 -18.84 9.30 6.79
N ILE A 235 -18.53 8.00 6.99
CA ILE A 235 -19.57 6.99 7.27
C ILE A 235 -20.03 6.98 8.73
N GLY A 236 -19.55 7.92 9.56
CA GLY A 236 -19.95 8.07 10.96
C GLY A 236 -19.29 7.11 11.95
N GLU A 237 -18.23 6.40 11.56
CA GLU A 237 -17.45 5.51 12.43
C GLU A 237 -16.42 6.32 13.26
N THR A 238 -16.91 7.27 14.06
CA THR A 238 -16.07 8.24 14.78
C THR A 238 -15.09 7.61 15.75
N CYS A 239 -15.50 6.55 16.48
CA CYS A 239 -14.62 5.83 17.40
C CYS A 239 -13.45 5.20 16.63
N LEU A 240 -13.72 4.48 15.55
CA LEU A 240 -12.70 3.90 14.68
C LEU A 240 -11.77 4.97 14.09
N GLY A 241 -12.34 6.11 13.63
CA GLY A 241 -11.57 7.23 13.10
C GLY A 241 -10.57 7.78 14.13
N TRP A 242 -11.01 8.00 15.37
CA TRP A 242 -10.14 8.49 16.43
C TRP A 242 -9.08 7.48 16.83
N VAL A 243 -9.40 6.19 16.88
CA VAL A 243 -8.40 5.12 17.12
C VAL A 243 -7.33 5.18 16.03
N GLY A 244 -7.70 5.29 14.75
CA GLY A 244 -6.75 5.46 13.67
C GLY A 244 -5.86 6.69 13.82
N VAL A 245 -6.44 7.85 14.17
CA VAL A 245 -5.68 9.09 14.44
C VAL A 245 -4.68 8.88 15.58
N PHE A 246 -5.12 8.29 16.71
CA PHE A 246 -4.24 8.08 17.86
C PHE A 246 -3.09 7.10 17.58
N ILE A 247 -3.32 6.05 16.79
CA ILE A 247 -2.28 5.10 16.38
C ILE A 247 -1.19 5.81 15.58
N TYR A 248 -1.58 6.73 14.68
CA TYR A 248 -0.63 7.40 13.80
C TYR A 248 0.03 8.64 14.40
N THR A 249 -0.60 9.30 15.36
CA THR A 249 -0.11 10.57 15.93
C THR A 249 1.35 10.48 16.44
N PRO A 250 1.77 9.48 17.23
CA PRO A 250 3.16 9.41 17.71
C PRO A 250 4.18 9.30 16.57
N PHE A 251 3.92 8.43 15.60
CA PHE A 251 4.79 8.23 14.43
C PHE A 251 4.87 9.47 13.57
N LEU A 252 3.73 10.07 13.22
CA LEU A 252 3.68 11.25 12.36
C LEU A 252 4.29 12.48 13.03
N THR A 253 4.09 12.64 14.34
CA THR A 253 4.73 13.73 15.10
C THR A 253 6.25 13.57 15.10
N TRP A 254 6.75 12.37 15.43
CA TRP A 254 8.18 12.09 15.42
C TRP A 254 8.79 12.29 14.02
N TRP A 255 8.16 11.75 12.98
CA TRP A 255 8.65 11.90 11.61
C TRP A 255 8.58 13.35 11.12
N GLY A 256 7.50 14.07 11.42
CA GLY A 256 7.34 15.49 11.08
C GLY A 256 8.41 16.35 11.74
N LEU A 257 8.68 16.15 13.03
CA LEU A 257 9.76 16.84 13.73
C LEU A 257 11.11 16.55 13.08
N LYS A 258 11.38 15.30 12.73
CA LYS A 258 12.61 14.89 12.03
C LYS A 258 12.77 15.57 10.67
N VAL A 259 11.71 15.68 9.87
CA VAL A 259 11.75 16.33 8.56
C VAL A 259 11.86 17.85 8.69
N CYS A 260 11.26 18.43 9.73
CA CYS A 260 11.32 19.88 9.98
C CYS A 260 12.60 20.31 10.69
N SER A 261 13.29 19.42 11.43
CA SER A 261 14.57 19.76 12.05
C SER A 261 15.59 20.06 10.96
N ARG A 262 15.97 21.34 10.84
CA ARG A 262 17.11 21.76 10.03
C ARG A 262 18.36 21.28 10.75
N GLU A 263 19.08 20.30 10.22
CA GLU A 263 20.49 20.18 10.54
C GLU A 263 21.16 21.35 9.80
N ASP A 264 21.43 22.42 10.54
CA ASP A 264 22.35 23.47 10.13
C ASP A 264 23.74 22.80 10.06
N SER A 265 24.19 22.48 8.82
CA SER A 265 25.54 22.00 8.51
C SER A 265 26.38 23.13 7.95
#